data_78975369e386dfdf272900eed90119b1
#
_entry.id   78975369e386dfdf272900eed90119b1
#
_cell.length_a   1.000
_cell.length_b   1.000
_cell.length_c   1.000
_cell.angle_alpha   90.00
_cell.angle_beta   90.00
_cell.angle_gamma   90.00
#
_symmetry.space_group_name_H-M   'P 1'
#
loop_
_entity.id
_entity.type
_entity.pdbx_description
1 polymer ?
#
loop_
_entity_poly.entity_id
_entity_poly.type
_entity_poly.pdbx_seq_one_letter_code
_entity_poly.pdbx_strand_id
1 'polypeptide(L)'
;MPFGFGLSYTNFSYSVSEAAGSVQLDRVDDLIAAHAGRPFPPQAATDSVGAVAQHKVTVTNTGSRDADHVVLGILKPPGAGQGGVPLQSLYDFARVHVRAGQSVTVALNASALDFTQVDETGQRAVLRGRYEFQFGIPETEPMGQGFAARPDVAK
;
A
#
# COMPACT_ATOMS: atom_id res chain seq x y z
N MET A 1 6.01 18.63 -5.58
CA MET A 1 6.09 17.36 -6.32
C MET A 1 5.65 16.26 -5.39
N PRO A 2 4.77 15.37 -5.78
CA PRO A 2 4.37 14.22 -4.94
C PRO A 2 5.52 13.21 -4.84
N PHE A 3 5.45 12.38 -3.80
CA PHE A 3 6.38 11.27 -3.61
C PHE A 3 6.31 10.30 -4.81
N GLY A 4 7.47 9.90 -5.29
CA GLY A 4 7.56 8.99 -6.43
C GLY A 4 7.47 9.66 -7.81
N PHE A 5 7.27 10.97 -7.88
CA PHE A 5 7.28 11.67 -9.17
C PHE A 5 8.67 11.64 -9.80
N GLY A 6 8.73 11.21 -11.05
CA GLY A 6 9.93 11.19 -11.86
C GLY A 6 9.60 11.25 -13.35
N LEU A 7 10.50 11.78 -14.13
CA LEU A 7 10.36 11.79 -15.59
C LEU A 7 10.67 10.40 -16.14
N SER A 8 9.83 9.90 -17.03
CA SER A 8 10.06 8.69 -17.79
C SER A 8 10.12 9.01 -19.29
N TYR A 9 10.93 8.24 -20.01
CA TYR A 9 10.99 8.33 -21.48
C TYR A 9 9.90 7.50 -22.18
N THR A 10 9.00 6.91 -21.41
CA THR A 10 7.86 6.12 -21.89
C THR A 10 6.66 6.30 -20.95
N ASN A 11 5.50 5.82 -21.33
CA ASN A 11 4.27 5.94 -20.56
C ASN A 11 3.85 4.57 -20.03
N PHE A 12 3.24 4.58 -18.83
CA PHE A 12 2.73 3.37 -18.19
C PHE A 12 1.26 3.53 -17.85
N SER A 13 0.51 2.42 -17.98
CA SER A 13 -0.84 2.30 -17.46
C SER A 13 -0.91 1.17 -16.44
N TYR A 14 -1.90 1.25 -15.54
CA TYR A 14 -2.09 0.30 -14.46
C TYR A 14 -3.46 -0.33 -14.52
N SER A 15 -3.53 -1.60 -14.17
CA SER A 15 -4.78 -2.28 -13.86
C SER A 15 -4.61 -3.15 -12.63
N VAL A 16 -5.64 -3.24 -11.80
CA VAL A 16 -5.65 -4.05 -10.58
C VAL A 16 -6.66 -5.17 -10.76
N SER A 17 -6.22 -6.41 -10.67
CA SER A 17 -7.06 -7.58 -10.95
C SER A 17 -7.84 -8.09 -9.74
N GLU A 18 -7.36 -7.81 -8.53
CA GLU A 18 -8.03 -8.18 -7.28
C GLU A 18 -7.84 -7.06 -6.27
N ALA A 19 -8.96 -6.52 -5.79
CA ALA A 19 -9.00 -5.77 -4.56
C ALA A 19 -9.36 -6.76 -3.45
N ALA A 20 -8.56 -6.84 -2.41
CA ALA A 20 -8.91 -7.61 -1.23
C ALA A 20 -10.26 -7.12 -0.70
N GLY A 21 -11.13 -8.08 -0.36
CA GLY A 21 -12.34 -7.81 0.41
C GLY A 21 -12.01 -7.25 1.80
N SER A 22 -12.75 -7.62 2.83
CA SER A 22 -12.44 -7.23 4.20
C SER A 22 -11.11 -7.81 4.68
N VAL A 23 -10.31 -6.98 5.36
CA VAL A 23 -9.07 -7.41 6.02
C VAL A 23 -9.39 -7.76 7.48
N GLN A 24 -9.02 -8.97 7.91
CA GLN A 24 -9.19 -9.42 9.28
C GLN A 24 -8.03 -8.90 10.14
N LEU A 25 -8.31 -7.93 11.00
CA LEU A 25 -7.29 -7.28 11.84
C LEU A 25 -7.21 -7.84 13.28
N ASP A 26 -8.01 -8.84 13.62
CA ASP A 26 -8.05 -9.41 14.98
C ASP A 26 -6.68 -9.94 15.42
N ARG A 27 -5.95 -10.59 14.51
CA ARG A 27 -4.57 -11.04 14.79
C ARG A 27 -3.59 -9.89 15.05
N VAL A 28 -3.87 -8.71 14.50
CA VAL A 28 -3.06 -7.52 14.73
C VAL A 28 -3.33 -6.96 16.12
N ASP A 29 -4.60 -6.93 16.54
CA ASP A 29 -4.99 -6.55 17.91
C ASP A 29 -4.35 -7.48 18.94
N ASP A 30 -4.38 -8.81 18.71
CA ASP A 30 -3.73 -9.79 19.59
C ASP A 30 -2.22 -9.57 19.69
N LEU A 31 -1.57 -9.26 18.57
CA LEU A 31 -0.14 -8.97 18.53
C LEU A 31 0.20 -7.69 19.34
N ILE A 32 -0.60 -6.64 19.20
CA ILE A 32 -0.46 -5.40 19.95
C ILE A 32 -0.65 -5.65 21.45
N ALA A 33 -1.72 -6.37 21.81
CA ALA A 33 -2.03 -6.68 23.21
C ALA A 33 -0.91 -7.50 23.89
N ALA A 34 -0.36 -8.47 23.17
CA ALA A 34 0.75 -9.30 23.66
C ALA A 34 2.04 -8.49 23.93
N HIS A 35 2.15 -7.30 23.35
CA HIS A 35 3.34 -6.41 23.48
C HIS A 35 3.02 -5.10 24.20
N ALA A 36 1.87 -4.98 24.85
CA ALA A 36 1.50 -3.80 25.62
C ALA A 36 2.56 -3.46 26.68
N GLY A 37 3.02 -2.21 26.71
CA GLY A 37 4.07 -1.73 27.64
C GLY A 37 5.49 -2.22 27.33
N ARG A 38 5.73 -2.81 26.16
CA ARG A 38 7.05 -3.23 25.68
C ARG A 38 7.38 -2.57 24.34
N PRO A 39 8.66 -2.52 23.94
CA PRO A 39 9.00 -2.17 22.57
C PRO A 39 8.22 -3.06 21.61
N PHE A 40 7.73 -2.47 20.51
CA PHE A 40 6.97 -3.22 19.51
C PHE A 40 7.75 -4.46 19.04
N PRO A 41 7.09 -5.59 18.75
CA PRO A 41 7.76 -6.83 18.45
C PRO A 41 8.75 -6.68 17.28
N PRO A 42 9.83 -7.44 17.30
CA PRO A 42 10.76 -7.46 16.17
C PRO A 42 10.05 -7.86 14.88
N GLN A 43 10.58 -7.43 13.75
CA GLN A 43 10.03 -7.69 12.42
C GLN A 43 9.60 -9.17 12.21
N ALA A 44 10.40 -10.11 12.73
CA ALA A 44 10.09 -11.53 12.66
C ALA A 44 8.74 -11.93 13.28
N ALA A 45 8.29 -11.22 14.32
CA ALA A 45 6.98 -11.50 14.94
C ALA A 45 5.83 -10.94 14.09
N THR A 46 6.04 -9.81 13.41
CA THR A 46 5.07 -9.25 12.46
C THR A 46 5.02 -10.05 11.18
N ASP A 47 6.15 -10.56 10.72
CA ASP A 47 6.24 -11.42 9.54
C ASP A 47 5.49 -12.75 9.75
N SER A 48 5.40 -13.23 11.00
CA SER A 48 4.64 -14.45 11.34
C SER A 48 3.13 -14.31 11.11
N VAL A 49 2.59 -13.09 11.10
CA VAL A 49 1.19 -12.81 10.77
C VAL A 49 0.95 -12.90 9.25
N GLY A 50 2.02 -12.71 8.47
CA GLY A 50 1.98 -12.73 7.02
C GLY A 50 1.34 -11.47 6.41
N ALA A 51 1.13 -11.51 5.11
CA ALA A 51 0.39 -10.46 4.40
C ALA A 51 -1.09 -10.55 4.77
N VAL A 52 -1.65 -9.44 5.25
CA VAL A 52 -3.09 -9.35 5.58
C VAL A 52 -3.92 -8.86 4.39
N ALA A 53 -3.27 -8.23 3.41
CA ALA A 53 -3.87 -7.90 2.12
C ALA A 53 -2.83 -8.08 1.01
N GLN A 54 -3.26 -8.58 -0.14
CA GLN A 54 -2.42 -8.72 -1.33
C GLN A 54 -3.15 -8.15 -2.53
N HIS A 55 -2.43 -7.37 -3.34
CA HIS A 55 -2.95 -6.78 -4.57
C HIS A 55 -2.07 -7.19 -5.74
N LYS A 56 -2.71 -7.68 -6.80
CA LYS A 56 -2.03 -7.95 -8.07
C LYS A 56 -2.21 -6.74 -8.99
N VAL A 57 -1.10 -6.08 -9.26
CA VAL A 57 -1.06 -4.87 -10.10
C VAL A 57 -0.37 -5.21 -11.40
N THR A 58 -1.06 -5.01 -12.50
CA THR A 58 -0.49 -5.16 -13.84
C THR A 58 -0.10 -3.79 -14.38
N VAL A 59 1.16 -3.67 -14.75
CA VAL A 59 1.74 -2.46 -15.36
C VAL A 59 1.97 -2.73 -16.82
N THR A 60 1.47 -1.86 -17.67
CA THR A 60 1.64 -1.92 -19.13
C THR A 60 2.45 -0.72 -19.59
N ASN A 61 3.52 -0.96 -20.31
CA ASN A 61 4.28 0.08 -21.01
C ASN A 61 3.54 0.43 -22.31
N THR A 62 2.87 1.57 -22.33
CA THR A 62 2.08 2.05 -23.48
C THR A 62 2.90 2.87 -24.47
N GLY A 63 4.18 3.13 -24.16
CA GLY A 63 5.08 3.86 -25.03
C GLY A 63 5.92 2.96 -25.94
N SER A 64 6.90 3.54 -26.60
CA SER A 64 7.71 2.88 -27.64
C SER A 64 9.11 2.48 -27.19
N ARG A 65 9.46 2.65 -25.91
CA ARG A 65 10.79 2.35 -25.36
C ARG A 65 10.68 1.40 -24.19
N ASP A 66 11.59 0.45 -24.10
CA ASP A 66 11.77 -0.38 -22.93
C ASP A 66 12.21 0.48 -21.75
N ALA A 67 11.68 0.24 -20.56
CA ALA A 67 12.09 0.96 -19.37
C ALA A 67 11.87 0.15 -18.10
N ASP A 68 12.68 0.48 -17.09
CA ASP A 68 12.42 0.07 -15.72
C ASP A 68 11.37 1.00 -15.11
N HIS A 69 10.51 0.43 -14.31
CA HIS A 69 9.46 1.15 -13.61
C HIS A 69 9.32 0.70 -12.16
N VAL A 70 8.99 1.62 -11.28
CA VAL A 70 8.71 1.32 -9.87
C VAL A 70 7.21 1.42 -9.62
N VAL A 71 6.62 0.31 -9.24
CA VAL A 71 5.21 0.24 -8.84
C VAL A 71 5.15 0.50 -7.34
N LEU A 72 4.53 1.59 -6.93
CA LEU A 72 4.34 1.95 -5.53
C LEU A 72 2.96 1.48 -5.06
N GLY A 73 2.89 0.89 -3.87
CA GLY A 73 1.67 0.58 -3.15
C GLY A 73 1.49 1.57 -2.01
N ILE A 74 0.51 2.44 -2.11
CA ILE A 74 0.21 3.50 -1.15
C ILE A 74 -1.07 3.14 -0.41
N LEU A 75 -1.05 3.30 0.91
CA LEU A 75 -2.18 3.10 1.79
C LEU A 75 -2.61 4.43 2.39
N LYS A 76 -3.89 4.77 2.25
CA LYS A 76 -4.51 5.92 2.90
C LYS A 76 -5.40 5.42 4.04
N PRO A 77 -5.06 5.71 5.30
CA PRO A 77 -5.81 5.23 6.44
C PRO A 77 -7.10 6.02 6.67
N PRO A 78 -8.04 5.47 7.46
CA PRO A 78 -9.18 6.25 7.94
C PRO A 78 -8.71 7.42 8.80
N GLY A 79 -9.34 8.58 8.67
CA GLY A 79 -8.93 9.81 9.38
C GLY A 79 -7.63 10.44 8.90
N ALA A 80 -7.17 10.12 7.68
CA ALA A 80 -5.95 10.65 7.09
C ALA A 80 -5.84 12.18 7.23
N GLY A 81 -4.71 12.65 7.77
CA GLY A 81 -4.43 14.07 8.01
C GLY A 81 -5.07 14.66 9.26
N GLN A 82 -5.73 13.87 10.10
CA GLN A 82 -6.35 14.31 11.36
C GLN A 82 -5.71 13.59 12.55
N GLY A 83 -5.59 14.28 13.70
CA GLY A 83 -5.14 13.66 14.94
C GLY A 83 -3.79 12.92 14.86
N GLY A 84 -2.84 13.41 14.08
CA GLY A 84 -1.54 12.75 13.89
C GLY A 84 -1.52 11.58 12.89
N VAL A 85 -2.69 11.22 12.32
CA VAL A 85 -2.76 10.18 11.30
C VAL A 85 -2.15 10.70 9.99
N PRO A 86 -1.18 9.99 9.38
CA PRO A 86 -0.56 10.42 8.13
C PRO A 86 -1.58 10.49 7.00
N LEU A 87 -1.34 11.39 6.03
CA LEU A 87 -2.18 11.49 4.84
C LEU A 87 -2.19 10.18 4.04
N GLN A 88 -1.04 9.55 3.96
CA GLN A 88 -0.81 8.29 3.25
C GLN A 88 0.53 7.69 3.67
N SER A 89 0.72 6.39 3.48
CA SER A 89 1.97 5.68 3.73
C SER A 89 2.29 4.73 2.57
N LEU A 90 3.58 4.55 2.30
CA LEU A 90 4.05 3.49 1.40
C LEU A 90 4.00 2.18 2.18
N TYR A 91 3.30 1.16 1.66
CA TYR A 91 3.25 -0.16 2.30
C TYR A 91 4.10 -1.21 1.56
N ASP A 92 4.23 -1.10 0.24
CA ASP A 92 5.06 -2.00 -0.55
C ASP A 92 5.47 -1.35 -1.88
N PHE A 93 6.49 -1.88 -2.54
CA PHE A 93 6.88 -1.46 -3.87
C PHE A 93 7.54 -2.60 -4.63
N ALA A 94 7.49 -2.54 -5.96
CA ALA A 94 8.21 -3.45 -6.83
C ALA A 94 8.87 -2.68 -7.98
N ARG A 95 10.13 -3.01 -8.30
CA ARG A 95 10.81 -2.53 -9.50
C ARG A 95 10.74 -3.58 -10.59
N VAL A 96 10.28 -3.20 -11.77
CA VAL A 96 10.09 -4.10 -12.90
C VAL A 96 10.66 -3.51 -14.18
N HIS A 97 11.17 -4.37 -15.05
CA HIS A 97 11.52 -4.01 -16.42
C HIS A 97 10.34 -4.35 -17.34
N VAL A 98 9.82 -3.34 -18.05
CA VAL A 98 8.66 -3.52 -18.93
C VAL A 98 9.04 -3.10 -20.35
N ARG A 99 9.06 -4.06 -21.27
CA ARG A 99 9.33 -3.79 -22.67
C ARG A 99 8.19 -2.98 -23.31
N ALA A 100 8.51 -2.21 -24.32
CA ALA A 100 7.53 -1.44 -25.09
C ALA A 100 6.36 -2.32 -25.56
N GLY A 101 5.14 -1.86 -25.27
CA GLY A 101 3.91 -2.58 -25.58
C GLY A 101 3.63 -3.84 -24.74
N GLN A 102 4.47 -4.15 -23.73
CA GLN A 102 4.28 -5.33 -22.88
C GLN A 102 3.75 -4.98 -21.50
N SER A 103 3.25 -5.99 -20.82
CA SER A 103 2.71 -5.89 -19.45
C SER A 103 3.44 -6.84 -18.52
N VAL A 104 3.60 -6.42 -17.26
CA VAL A 104 4.14 -7.24 -16.16
C VAL A 104 3.20 -7.12 -14.97
N THR A 105 2.90 -8.24 -14.32
CA THR A 105 2.07 -8.26 -13.10
C THR A 105 2.97 -8.46 -11.89
N VAL A 106 2.78 -7.62 -10.87
CA VAL A 106 3.45 -7.70 -9.58
C VAL A 106 2.43 -7.93 -8.47
N ALA A 107 2.85 -8.60 -7.40
CA ALA A 107 2.07 -8.71 -6.16
C ALA A 107 2.63 -7.71 -5.14
N LEU A 108 1.78 -6.87 -4.59
CA LEU A 108 2.09 -5.97 -3.49
C LEU A 108 1.35 -6.45 -2.25
N ASN A 109 2.08 -6.55 -1.11
CA ASN A 109 1.61 -7.18 0.10
C ASN A 109 1.58 -6.18 1.24
N ALA A 110 0.41 -5.93 1.81
CA ALA A 110 0.28 -5.14 3.02
C ALA A 110 0.40 -6.04 4.25
N SER A 111 1.29 -5.63 5.17
CA SER A 111 1.52 -6.31 6.44
C SER A 111 0.54 -5.84 7.52
N ALA A 112 0.50 -6.54 8.63
CA ALA A 112 -0.28 -6.15 9.78
C ALA A 112 0.07 -4.74 10.29
N LEU A 113 1.35 -4.35 10.21
CA LEU A 113 1.83 -3.05 10.67
C LEU A 113 1.28 -1.87 9.88
N ASP A 114 1.00 -2.08 8.60
CA ASP A 114 0.50 -1.02 7.72
C ASP A 114 -0.89 -0.51 8.13
N PHE A 115 -1.62 -1.33 8.91
CA PHE A 115 -2.95 -0.99 9.45
C PHE A 115 -2.91 -0.40 10.87
N THR A 116 -1.72 -0.12 11.38
CA THR A 116 -1.54 0.40 12.75
C THR A 116 -0.98 1.82 12.74
N GLN A 117 -1.33 2.58 13.78
CA GLN A 117 -0.78 3.91 14.04
C GLN A 117 -0.23 3.97 15.47
N VAL A 118 0.72 4.86 15.68
CA VAL A 118 1.25 5.16 17.00
C VAL A 118 0.63 6.50 17.44
N ASP A 119 -0.01 6.51 18.59
CA ASP A 119 -0.59 7.72 19.16
C ASP A 119 0.45 8.62 19.85
N GLU A 120 0.00 9.76 20.36
CA GLU A 120 0.84 10.75 21.05
C GLU A 120 1.50 10.20 22.33
N THR A 121 1.00 9.12 22.88
CA THR A 121 1.55 8.45 24.07
C THR A 121 2.56 7.37 23.72
N GLY A 122 2.80 7.12 22.44
CA GLY A 122 3.66 6.06 21.94
C GLY A 122 2.99 4.68 21.91
N GLN A 123 1.69 4.61 22.15
CA GLN A 123 0.94 3.35 22.06
C GLN A 123 0.53 3.09 20.61
N ARG A 124 0.68 1.84 20.20
CA ARG A 124 0.26 1.40 18.87
C ARG A 124 -1.17 0.85 18.92
N ALA A 125 -1.98 1.24 17.95
CA ALA A 125 -3.37 0.81 17.82
C ALA A 125 -3.74 0.54 16.36
N VAL A 126 -4.67 -0.37 16.15
CA VAL A 126 -5.29 -0.58 14.83
C VAL A 126 -6.31 0.53 14.57
N LEU A 127 -6.20 1.20 13.43
CA LEU A 127 -7.24 2.10 12.97
C LEU A 127 -8.32 1.32 12.24
N ARG A 128 -9.51 1.23 12.85
CA ARG A 128 -10.67 0.59 12.22
C ARG A 128 -11.38 1.58 11.31
N GLY A 129 -11.76 1.13 10.13
CA GLY A 129 -12.47 1.95 9.17
C GLY A 129 -12.10 1.61 7.73
N ARG A 130 -12.43 2.54 6.84
CA ARG A 130 -12.21 2.39 5.41
C ARG A 130 -10.79 2.81 5.05
N TYR A 131 -10.04 1.88 4.49
CA TYR A 131 -8.74 2.13 3.89
C TYR A 131 -8.87 2.30 2.38
N GLU A 132 -8.01 3.11 1.78
CA GLU A 132 -7.90 3.28 0.34
C GLU A 132 -6.50 2.87 -0.10
N PHE A 133 -6.44 1.91 -1.04
CA PHE A 133 -5.19 1.51 -1.67
C PHE A 133 -5.03 2.23 -3.00
N GLN A 134 -3.87 2.82 -3.19
CA GLN A 134 -3.50 3.51 -4.42
C GLN A 134 -2.24 2.85 -4.99
N PHE A 135 -2.17 2.77 -6.32
CA PHE A 135 -1.05 2.15 -7.01
C PHE A 135 -0.44 3.13 -8.01
N GLY A 136 0.89 3.17 -8.06
CA GLY A 136 1.60 4.12 -8.88
C GLY A 136 1.84 5.46 -8.19
N ILE A 137 2.03 6.53 -8.96
CA ILE A 137 2.29 7.87 -8.43
C ILE A 137 0.94 8.52 -8.09
N PRO A 138 0.70 8.91 -6.80
CA PRO A 138 -0.54 9.56 -6.44
C PRO A 138 -0.67 10.93 -7.13
N GLU A 139 -1.81 11.14 -7.76
CA GLU A 139 -2.35 12.43 -8.21
C GLU A 139 -1.37 13.47 -8.78
N THR A 140 -0.84 13.26 -9.97
CA THR A 140 -0.18 14.38 -10.65
C THR A 140 -0.52 14.53 -12.11
N GLU A 141 -1.36 13.66 -12.66
CA GLU A 141 -1.80 13.90 -14.04
C GLU A 141 -3.16 13.24 -14.31
N PRO A 142 -4.00 13.86 -15.12
CA PRO A 142 -5.19 13.20 -15.68
C PRO A 142 -4.86 12.01 -16.60
N MET A 143 -3.59 11.62 -16.70
CA MET A 143 -3.10 10.50 -17.52
C MET A 143 -2.52 9.33 -16.71
N GLY A 144 -2.40 9.43 -15.41
CA GLY A 144 -2.05 8.31 -14.53
C GLY A 144 -3.29 7.90 -13.75
N GLN A 145 -4.06 6.93 -14.22
CA GLN A 145 -5.17 6.38 -13.45
C GLN A 145 -4.61 5.60 -12.26
N GLY A 146 -4.44 6.28 -11.14
CA GLY A 146 -4.32 5.62 -9.85
C GLY A 146 -5.64 4.89 -9.55
N PHE A 147 -5.62 3.57 -9.51
CA PHE A 147 -6.79 2.80 -9.14
C PHE A 147 -6.93 2.79 -7.62
N ALA A 148 -8.05 3.28 -7.11
CA ALA A 148 -8.43 3.10 -5.73
C ALA A 148 -9.18 1.78 -5.59
N ALA A 149 -8.55 0.79 -4.98
CA ALA A 149 -9.27 -0.38 -4.47
C ALA A 149 -9.78 -0.05 -3.06
N ARG A 150 -11.03 -0.34 -2.77
CA ARG A 150 -11.69 -0.01 -1.50
C ARG A 150 -12.05 -1.29 -0.78
N PRO A 151 -11.25 -1.80 0.16
CA PRO A 151 -11.74 -2.80 1.08
C PRO A 151 -12.48 -2.12 2.24
N ASP A 152 -13.68 -2.60 2.54
CA ASP A 152 -14.33 -2.28 3.80
C ASP A 152 -13.67 -3.14 4.89
N VAL A 153 -13.03 -2.53 5.86
CA VAL A 153 -12.59 -3.23 7.07
C VAL A 153 -13.84 -3.44 7.92
N ALA A 154 -14.26 -4.69 8.04
CA ALA A 154 -15.41 -5.06 8.86
C ALA A 154 -15.23 -4.59 10.32
N LYS A 155 -16.36 -4.25 10.95
CA LYS A 155 -16.46 -3.81 12.36
C LYS A 155 -16.00 -4.90 13.30
#